data_3ef13d3dd169eba0b703dc51d9b6fa37
#
_entry.id   3ef13d3dd169eba0b703dc51d9b6fa37
#
_cell.length_a   1.000
_cell.length_b   1.000
_cell.length_c   1.000
_cell.angle_alpha   90.00
_cell.angle_beta   90.00
_cell.angle_gamma   90.00
#
_symmetry.space_group_name_H-M   'P 1'
#
loop_
_entity.id
_entity.type
_entity.pdbx_description
1 polymer ?
#
loop_
_entity_poly.entity_id
_entity_poly.type
_entity_poly.pdbx_seq_one_letter_code
_entity_poly.pdbx_strand_id
1 'polypeptide(L)'
;RIVTGKTTNLLGPSAALILNALKVLGGIEKKDQLISPTVIEPIQTLKCDYLGNRNPRLHSDEVLVALSICAATDPKAALAMRQLPLLEGLEAHSTVILPQVDEGIFRRLKVNLTCDPKYQSHNLYHK
;
A
#
# COMPACT_ATOMS: atom_id res chain seq x y z
N ARG A 1 6.25 11.52 14.53
CA ARG A 1 6.88 10.51 13.67
C ARG A 1 6.25 10.52 12.29
N ILE A 2 7.09 10.52 11.26
CA ILE A 2 6.64 10.51 9.86
C ILE A 2 6.90 9.14 9.28
N VAL A 3 5.86 8.51 8.73
CA VAL A 3 5.97 7.20 8.09
C VAL A 3 6.31 7.38 6.61
N THR A 4 7.22 6.55 6.12
CA THR A 4 7.59 6.50 4.70
C THR A 4 7.44 5.08 4.17
N GLY A 5 7.45 4.93 2.86
CA GLY A 5 7.36 3.64 2.21
C GLY A 5 8.27 3.56 0.99
N LYS A 6 8.80 2.38 0.73
CA LYS A 6 9.71 2.15 -0.37
C LYS A 6 9.07 1.19 -1.38
N THR A 7 9.06 1.61 -2.65
CA THR A 7 8.54 0.80 -3.75
C THR A 7 9.29 -0.52 -3.88
N THR A 8 8.56 -1.60 -4.14
CA THR A 8 9.14 -2.92 -4.40
C THR A 8 8.58 -3.47 -5.72
N ASN A 9 8.98 -4.68 -6.10
CA ASN A 9 8.41 -5.35 -7.28
C ASN A 9 6.94 -5.70 -7.11
N LEU A 10 6.47 -5.81 -5.89
CA LEU A 10 5.09 -6.22 -5.57
C LEU A 10 4.21 -5.02 -5.24
N LEU A 11 4.77 -3.98 -4.64
CA LEU A 11 4.02 -2.87 -4.07
C LEU A 11 4.47 -1.54 -4.64
N GLY A 12 3.52 -0.72 -5.06
CA GLY A 12 3.78 0.67 -5.39
C GLY A 12 4.01 1.50 -4.13
N PRO A 13 4.35 2.79 -4.29
CA PRO A 13 4.69 3.63 -3.14
C PRO A 13 3.53 3.83 -2.16
N SER A 14 2.30 3.95 -2.65
CA SER A 14 1.13 4.11 -1.79
C SER A 14 0.88 2.87 -0.94
N ALA A 15 0.97 1.70 -1.56
CA ALA A 15 0.77 0.42 -0.86
C ALA A 15 1.84 0.20 0.20
N ALA A 16 3.10 0.45 -0.14
CA ALA A 16 4.21 0.32 0.80
C ALA A 16 4.04 1.28 1.98
N LEU A 17 3.61 2.51 1.70
CA LEU A 17 3.41 3.53 2.71
C LEU A 17 2.30 3.12 3.69
N ILE A 18 1.17 2.65 3.18
CA ILE A 18 0.07 2.18 4.03
C ILE A 18 0.49 1.01 4.90
N LEU A 19 1.15 0.00 4.33
CA LEU A 19 1.58 -1.15 5.10
C LEU A 19 2.56 -0.77 6.19
N ASN A 20 3.50 0.13 5.89
CA ASN A 20 4.45 0.60 6.89
C ASN A 20 3.74 1.37 8.00
N ALA A 21 2.74 2.18 7.67
CA ALA A 21 1.96 2.90 8.66
C ALA A 21 1.25 1.94 9.61
N LEU A 22 0.62 0.91 9.07
CA LEU A 22 -0.07 -0.09 9.88
C LEU A 22 0.90 -0.88 10.77
N LYS A 23 2.08 -1.19 10.25
CA LYS A 23 3.13 -1.86 11.04
C LYS A 23 3.57 -0.99 12.21
N VAL A 24 3.81 0.28 11.97
CA VAL A 24 4.22 1.22 13.02
C VAL A 24 3.16 1.26 14.12
N LEU A 25 1.90 1.41 13.75
CA LEU A 25 0.81 1.51 14.71
C LEU A 25 0.58 0.21 15.48
N GLY A 26 0.78 -0.93 14.83
CA GLY A 26 0.57 -2.23 15.44
C GLY A 26 1.78 -2.81 16.16
N GLY A 27 2.91 -2.11 16.14
CA GLY A 27 4.14 -2.64 16.74
C GLY A 27 4.69 -3.85 15.99
N ILE A 28 4.42 -3.94 14.69
CA ILE A 28 4.88 -5.04 13.84
C ILE A 28 6.23 -4.69 13.26
N GLU A 29 7.16 -5.64 13.25
CA GLU A 29 8.49 -5.38 12.71
C GLU A 29 8.44 -5.05 11.22
N LYS A 30 9.27 -4.11 10.81
CA LYS A 30 9.31 -3.65 9.42
C LYS A 30 9.59 -4.79 8.43
N LYS A 31 10.42 -5.73 8.82
CA LYS A 31 10.81 -6.87 7.98
C LYS A 31 9.69 -7.90 7.79
N ASP A 32 8.68 -7.89 8.65
CA ASP A 32 7.62 -8.88 8.61
C ASP A 32 6.74 -8.64 7.38
N GLN A 33 6.47 -9.71 6.66
CA GLN A 33 5.65 -9.69 5.47
C GLN A 33 4.19 -9.87 5.87
N LEU A 34 3.36 -8.86 5.59
CA LEU A 34 1.94 -8.91 5.96
C LEU A 34 1.07 -9.61 4.93
N ILE A 35 1.53 -9.62 3.68
CA ILE A 35 0.77 -10.21 2.58
C ILE A 35 1.67 -11.18 1.84
N SER A 36 1.21 -12.43 1.76
CA SER A 36 1.96 -13.47 1.05
C SER A 36 2.03 -13.18 -0.45
N PRO A 37 3.18 -13.42 -1.10
CA PRO A 37 3.25 -13.34 -2.57
C PRO A 37 2.22 -14.21 -3.27
N THR A 38 1.80 -15.33 -2.67
CA THR A 38 0.76 -16.19 -3.25
C THR A 38 -0.60 -15.51 -3.33
N VAL A 39 -0.83 -14.45 -2.54
CA VAL A 39 -2.03 -13.62 -2.63
C VAL A 39 -1.83 -12.49 -3.63
N ILE A 40 -0.63 -11.92 -3.69
CA ILE A 40 -0.34 -10.79 -4.57
C ILE A 40 -0.30 -11.21 -6.03
N GLU A 41 0.34 -12.33 -6.35
CA GLU A 41 0.55 -12.77 -7.73
C GLU A 41 -0.74 -12.95 -8.53
N PRO A 42 -1.79 -13.58 -7.99
CA PRO A 42 -3.06 -13.66 -8.71
C PRO A 42 -3.67 -12.29 -9.02
N ILE A 43 -3.49 -11.32 -8.12
CA ILE A 43 -3.98 -9.96 -8.34
C ILE A 43 -3.21 -9.32 -9.49
N GLN A 44 -1.89 -9.50 -9.53
CA GLN A 44 -1.06 -8.99 -10.62
C GLN A 44 -1.44 -9.62 -11.96
N THR A 45 -1.67 -10.93 -11.96
CA THR A 45 -2.11 -11.65 -13.16
C THR A 45 -3.45 -11.10 -13.66
N LEU A 46 -4.40 -10.92 -12.76
CA LEU A 46 -5.71 -10.40 -13.12
C LEU A 46 -5.60 -9.00 -13.73
N LYS A 47 -4.92 -8.09 -13.05
CA LYS A 47 -4.85 -6.70 -13.51
C LYS A 47 -4.04 -6.53 -14.78
N CYS A 48 -2.98 -7.31 -14.98
CA CYS A 48 -2.11 -7.15 -16.15
C CYS A 48 -2.55 -8.01 -17.33
N ASP A 49 -2.76 -9.30 -17.10
CA ASP A 49 -3.03 -10.24 -18.20
C ASP A 49 -4.48 -10.17 -18.69
N TYR A 50 -5.42 -9.90 -17.80
CA TYR A 50 -6.84 -9.91 -18.17
C TYR A 50 -7.42 -8.50 -18.31
N LEU A 51 -7.00 -7.55 -17.46
CA LEU A 51 -7.58 -6.21 -17.47
C LEU A 51 -6.71 -5.18 -18.20
N GLY A 52 -5.55 -5.59 -18.69
CA GLY A 52 -4.72 -4.74 -19.55
C GLY A 52 -3.93 -3.66 -18.82
N ASN A 53 -3.82 -3.74 -17.50
CA ASN A 53 -3.03 -2.78 -16.74
C ASN A 53 -1.54 -3.03 -16.98
N ARG A 54 -0.75 -1.98 -17.14
CA ARG A 54 0.70 -2.11 -17.36
C ARG A 54 1.50 -2.10 -16.07
N ASN A 55 0.90 -1.67 -14.97
CA ASN A 55 1.59 -1.60 -13.69
C ASN A 55 1.21 -2.83 -12.84
N PRO A 56 2.15 -3.78 -12.65
CA PRO A 56 1.87 -4.97 -11.84
C PRO A 56 1.87 -4.69 -10.34
N ARG A 57 2.46 -3.58 -9.89
CA ARG A 57 2.54 -3.28 -8.47
C ARG A 57 1.17 -2.92 -7.90
N LEU A 58 0.91 -3.34 -6.67
CA LEU A 58 -0.35 -3.06 -6.03
C LEU A 58 -0.42 -1.61 -5.56
N HIS A 59 -1.57 -0.99 -5.79
CA HIS A 59 -1.93 0.32 -5.26
C HIS A 59 -2.56 0.18 -3.88
N SER A 60 -2.91 1.32 -3.27
CA SER A 60 -3.41 1.35 -1.90
C SER A 60 -4.70 0.55 -1.70
N ASP A 61 -5.66 0.67 -2.61
CA ASP A 61 -6.91 -0.06 -2.53
C ASP A 61 -6.69 -1.56 -2.69
N GLU A 62 -5.86 -1.94 -3.66
CA GLU A 62 -5.54 -3.34 -3.93
C GLU A 62 -4.83 -4.00 -2.76
N VAL A 63 -3.88 -3.30 -2.14
CA VAL A 63 -3.15 -3.85 -1.01
C VAL A 63 -4.04 -4.03 0.22
N LEU A 64 -4.99 -3.13 0.42
CA LEU A 64 -5.92 -3.26 1.54
C LEU A 64 -6.88 -4.44 1.35
N VAL A 65 -7.33 -4.68 0.12
CA VAL A 65 -8.12 -5.87 -0.19
C VAL A 65 -7.30 -7.12 0.08
N ALA A 66 -6.06 -7.17 -0.41
CA ALA A 66 -5.17 -8.32 -0.19
C ALA A 66 -4.92 -8.55 1.31
N LEU A 67 -4.69 -7.48 2.06
CA LEU A 67 -4.49 -7.56 3.50
C LEU A 67 -5.71 -8.13 4.22
N SER A 68 -6.91 -7.71 3.81
CA SER A 68 -8.14 -8.21 4.41
C SER A 68 -8.31 -9.72 4.19
N ILE A 69 -7.86 -10.21 3.04
CA ILE A 69 -7.88 -11.66 2.75
C ILE A 69 -6.89 -12.38 3.67
N CYS A 70 -5.67 -11.87 3.78
CA CYS A 70 -4.65 -12.48 4.64
C CYS A 70 -5.05 -12.45 6.12
N ALA A 71 -5.77 -11.42 6.55
CA ALA A 71 -6.20 -11.26 7.93
C ALA A 71 -7.11 -12.39 8.40
N ALA A 72 -7.75 -13.09 7.48
CA ALA A 72 -8.62 -14.22 7.83
C ALA A 72 -7.86 -15.37 8.47
N THR A 73 -6.57 -15.53 8.13
CA THR A 73 -5.78 -16.68 8.59
C THR A 73 -4.44 -16.31 9.21
N ASP A 74 -4.01 -15.06 9.09
CA ASP A 74 -2.71 -14.61 9.60
C ASP A 74 -2.91 -13.59 10.74
N PRO A 75 -2.48 -13.93 11.97
CA PRO A 75 -2.63 -13.01 13.10
C PRO A 75 -1.95 -11.66 12.93
N LYS A 76 -0.81 -11.61 12.23
CA LYS A 76 -0.11 -10.33 11.99
C LYS A 76 -0.89 -9.46 11.03
N ALA A 77 -1.43 -10.04 9.97
CA ALA A 77 -2.28 -9.31 9.03
C ALA A 77 -3.55 -8.81 9.73
N ALA A 78 -4.14 -9.64 10.59
CA ALA A 78 -5.31 -9.24 11.38
C ALA A 78 -4.96 -8.09 12.33
N LEU A 79 -3.79 -8.15 12.98
CA LEU A 79 -3.34 -7.06 13.84
C LEU A 79 -3.18 -5.76 13.04
N ALA A 80 -2.58 -5.84 11.86
CA ALA A 80 -2.41 -4.67 10.99
C ALA A 80 -3.76 -4.09 10.59
N MET A 81 -4.72 -4.92 10.20
CA MET A 81 -6.06 -4.45 9.84
C MET A 81 -6.75 -3.71 10.97
N ARG A 82 -6.56 -4.15 12.20
CA ARG A 82 -7.15 -3.48 13.35
C ARG A 82 -6.61 -2.07 13.56
N GLN A 83 -5.48 -1.72 12.94
CA GLN A 83 -4.90 -0.39 13.07
C GLN A 83 -5.50 0.64 12.12
N LEU A 84 -6.35 0.23 11.17
CA LEU A 84 -6.90 1.16 10.18
C LEU A 84 -7.55 2.41 10.79
N PRO A 85 -8.38 2.30 11.83
CA PRO A 85 -8.97 3.52 12.41
C PRO A 85 -7.95 4.45 13.05
N LEU A 86 -6.78 3.95 13.40
CA LEU A 86 -5.71 4.73 14.03
C LEU A 86 -4.85 5.48 13.03
N LEU A 87 -5.08 5.30 11.73
CA LEU A 87 -4.40 6.06 10.70
C LEU A 87 -4.78 7.54 10.71
N GLU A 88 -5.95 7.87 11.25
CA GLU A 88 -6.39 9.27 11.31
C GLU A 88 -5.37 10.13 12.04
N GLY A 89 -4.90 11.19 11.37
CA GLY A 89 -3.93 12.12 11.93
C GLY A 89 -2.48 11.68 11.82
N LEU A 90 -2.22 10.47 11.31
CA LEU A 90 -0.85 10.00 11.15
C LEU A 90 -0.14 10.81 10.06
N GLU A 91 1.13 11.14 10.29
CA GLU A 91 1.96 11.83 9.29
C GLU A 91 2.63 10.81 8.39
N ALA A 92 2.46 10.95 7.08
CA ALA A 92 3.07 10.07 6.10
C ALA A 92 3.68 10.90 4.98
N HIS A 93 4.80 10.46 4.44
CA HIS A 93 5.48 11.16 3.36
C HIS A 93 5.84 10.19 2.22
N SER A 94 5.44 10.54 1.02
CA SER A 94 5.78 9.83 -0.20
C SER A 94 6.91 10.56 -0.92
N THR A 95 7.89 9.81 -1.43
CA THR A 95 8.99 10.38 -2.20
C THR A 95 8.58 10.70 -3.64
N VAL A 96 7.36 10.36 -4.02
CA VAL A 96 6.81 10.65 -5.35
C VAL A 96 5.37 11.12 -5.22
N ILE A 97 4.88 11.80 -6.27
CA ILE A 97 3.48 12.17 -6.36
C ILE A 97 2.66 10.90 -6.57
N LEU A 98 1.62 10.74 -5.78
CA LEU A 98 0.74 9.57 -5.87
C LEU A 98 -0.38 9.82 -6.89
N PRO A 99 -0.87 8.75 -7.55
CA PRO A 99 -2.08 8.85 -8.37
C PRO A 99 -3.28 9.33 -7.57
N GLN A 100 -4.25 9.95 -8.24
CA GLN A 100 -5.44 10.50 -7.60
C GLN A 100 -6.21 9.46 -6.79
N VAL A 101 -6.30 8.23 -7.28
CA VAL A 101 -6.98 7.16 -6.56
C VAL A 101 -6.34 6.93 -5.20
N ASP A 102 -5.01 6.88 -5.18
CA ASP A 102 -4.27 6.66 -3.93
C ASP A 102 -4.38 7.85 -2.99
N GLU A 103 -4.27 9.07 -3.51
CA GLU A 103 -4.50 10.26 -2.70
C GLU A 103 -5.88 10.26 -2.06
N GLY A 104 -6.89 9.84 -2.82
CA GLY A 104 -8.26 9.72 -2.32
C GLY A 104 -8.38 8.74 -1.17
N ILE A 105 -7.67 7.61 -1.24
CA ILE A 105 -7.64 6.63 -0.15
C ILE A 105 -7.03 7.23 1.12
N PHE A 106 -5.87 7.89 1.00
CA PHE A 106 -5.23 8.54 2.14
C PHE A 106 -6.12 9.61 2.76
N ARG A 107 -6.79 10.40 1.92
CA ARG A 107 -7.73 11.42 2.39
C ARG A 107 -8.90 10.78 3.13
N ARG A 108 -9.43 9.68 2.60
CA ARG A 108 -10.53 8.95 3.24
C ARG A 108 -10.13 8.40 4.59
N LEU A 109 -8.90 7.92 4.71
CA LEU A 109 -8.34 7.40 5.95
C LEU A 109 -7.86 8.51 6.89
N LYS A 110 -7.92 9.76 6.46
CA LYS A 110 -7.54 10.95 7.22
C LYS A 110 -6.06 10.96 7.62
N VAL A 111 -5.22 10.41 6.77
CA VAL A 111 -3.77 10.48 6.90
C VAL A 111 -3.29 11.84 6.41
N ASN A 112 -2.38 12.47 7.16
CA ASN A 112 -1.74 13.71 6.72
C ASN A 112 -0.59 13.35 5.80
N LEU A 113 -0.85 13.39 4.50
CA LEU A 113 0.09 12.96 3.47
C LEU A 113 0.81 14.16 2.87
N THR A 114 2.14 14.05 2.77
CA THR A 114 2.97 14.96 1.98
C THR A 114 3.70 14.17 0.92
N CYS A 115 4.05 14.82 -0.19
CA CYS A 115 4.74 14.18 -1.31
C CYS A 115 5.86 15.07 -1.80
N ASP A 116 6.98 14.47 -2.21
CA ASP A 116 7.97 15.20 -2.99
C ASP A 116 7.38 15.50 -4.38
N PRO A 117 7.75 16.61 -5.02
CA PRO A 117 7.20 16.98 -6.33
C PRO A 117 7.87 16.19 -7.46
N LYS A 118 7.77 14.87 -7.41
CA LYS A 118 8.36 13.95 -8.39
C LYS A 118 7.33 12.94 -8.83
N TYR A 119 7.34 12.61 -10.12
CA TYR A 119 6.51 11.53 -10.63
C TYR A 119 7.27 10.21 -10.61
N GLN A 120 6.53 9.11 -10.62
CA GLN A 120 7.13 7.79 -10.77
C GLN A 120 7.63 7.59 -12.19
N SER A 121 8.40 6.49 -12.36
CA SER A 121 8.91 6.10 -13.66
C SER A 121 7.78 5.92 -14.69
N HIS A 122 8.02 6.35 -15.93
CA HIS A 122 7.10 6.16 -17.05
C HIS A 122 6.67 4.71 -17.22
N ASN A 123 7.58 3.78 -16.98
CA ASN A 123 7.31 2.35 -17.18
C ASN A 123 6.19 1.82 -16.31
N LEU A 124 5.83 2.52 -15.24
CA LEU A 124 4.83 2.05 -14.27
C LEU A 124 3.44 2.63 -14.50
N TYR A 125 3.34 3.83 -15.09
CA TYR A 125 2.06 4.53 -15.18
C TYR A 125 1.61 4.89 -16.57
N HIS A 126 2.52 4.93 -17.53
CA HIS A 126 2.18 5.32 -18.89
C HIS A 126 1.90 4.10 -19.75
N LYS A 127 0.78 4.14 -20.39
CA LYS A 127 0.30 3.03 -21.23
C LYS A 127 0.73 3.21 -22.65
#